data_15f964b122703cbe7fefeed7db7090e9
#
_entry.id   15f964b122703cbe7fefeed7db7090e9
#
_cell.length_a   1.000
_cell.length_b   1.000
_cell.length_c   1.000
_cell.angle_alpha   90.00
_cell.angle_beta   90.00
_cell.angle_gamma   90.00
#
_symmetry.space_group_name_H-M   'P 1'
#
loop_
_entity.id
_entity.type
_entity.pdbx_description
1 polymer ?
#
loop_
_entity_poly.entity_id
_entity_poly.type
_entity_poly.pdbx_seq_one_letter_code
_entity_poly.pdbx_strand_id
1 'polypeptide(L)'
;MSKITKQQLQSYLWESANILRGKIDSGDFKHYILGLLFYKRLSDVFDEEFQKLKEQVGEELAGDKNLYADVFFIPAGCHWNDILSTSTNIGAKINDVFAEVTRANAPRLDGILDKIDFNDKDKLSDAAMSDLVNHFNIHKLGNEFITGDMLGDAYEYLIAQFADDAGK
;
A
#
# COMPACT_ATOMS: atom_id res chain seq x y z
N MET A 1 -5.58 0.06 21.18
CA MET A 1 -6.25 -0.06 19.87
C MET A 1 -6.43 -1.52 19.51
N SER A 2 -7.58 -1.85 18.97
CA SER A 2 -7.89 -3.24 18.66
C SER A 2 -7.19 -3.68 17.38
N LYS A 3 -6.69 -4.90 17.41
CA LYS A 3 -6.06 -5.50 16.24
C LYS A 3 -7.13 -5.86 15.21
N ILE A 4 -6.72 -5.89 13.95
CA ILE A 4 -7.60 -6.28 12.85
C ILE A 4 -7.72 -7.81 12.85
N THR A 5 -8.95 -8.33 12.78
CA THR A 5 -9.16 -9.78 12.68
C THR A 5 -8.91 -10.24 11.24
N LYS A 6 -8.67 -11.55 11.08
CA LYS A 6 -8.50 -12.15 9.75
C LYS A 6 -9.71 -11.87 8.86
N GLN A 7 -10.93 -12.00 9.43
CA GLN A 7 -12.17 -11.77 8.70
C GLN A 7 -12.30 -10.31 8.25
N GLN A 8 -11.95 -9.37 9.13
CA GLN A 8 -11.95 -7.94 8.79
C GLN A 8 -10.96 -7.63 7.68
N LEU A 9 -9.78 -8.24 7.73
CA LEU A 9 -8.76 -8.03 6.70
C LEU A 9 -9.21 -8.59 5.35
N GLN A 10 -9.81 -9.77 5.33
CA GLN A 10 -10.34 -10.36 4.10
C GLN A 10 -11.45 -9.51 3.49
N SER A 11 -12.38 -9.02 4.32
CA SER A 11 -13.45 -8.12 3.86
C SER A 11 -12.89 -6.82 3.30
N TYR A 12 -11.91 -6.26 3.96
CA TYR A 12 -11.23 -5.04 3.55
C TYR A 12 -10.61 -5.20 2.14
N LEU A 13 -9.92 -6.33 1.90
CA LEU A 13 -9.33 -6.60 0.60
C LEU A 13 -10.38 -6.88 -0.47
N TRP A 14 -11.41 -7.64 -0.12
CA TRP A 14 -12.49 -7.95 -1.06
C TRP A 14 -13.24 -6.68 -1.49
N GLU A 15 -13.50 -5.77 -0.55
CA GLU A 15 -14.16 -4.50 -0.86
C GLU A 15 -13.31 -3.62 -1.78
N SER A 16 -11.97 -3.68 -1.65
CA SER A 16 -11.10 -2.96 -2.58
C SER A 16 -11.26 -3.49 -4.01
N ALA A 17 -11.43 -4.81 -4.16
CA ALA A 17 -11.69 -5.41 -5.47
C ALA A 17 -13.04 -4.95 -6.03
N ASN A 18 -14.05 -4.81 -5.17
CA ASN A 18 -15.37 -4.35 -5.61
C ASN A 18 -15.35 -2.91 -6.16
N ILE A 19 -14.48 -2.06 -5.62
CA ILE A 19 -14.32 -0.69 -6.12
C ILE A 19 -13.87 -0.69 -7.58
N LEU A 20 -13.02 -1.62 -7.96
CA LEU A 20 -12.48 -1.70 -9.32
C LEU A 20 -13.31 -2.60 -10.25
N ARG A 21 -14.20 -3.40 -9.69
CA ARG A 21 -14.99 -4.37 -10.47
C ARG A 21 -15.89 -3.62 -11.45
N GLY A 22 -15.86 -4.05 -12.72
CA GLY A 22 -16.61 -3.40 -13.77
C GLY A 22 -15.95 -2.16 -14.36
N LYS A 23 -14.84 -1.70 -13.78
CA LYS A 23 -14.10 -0.53 -14.26
C LYS A 23 -12.86 -0.93 -15.03
N ILE A 24 -12.21 -2.03 -14.62
CA ILE A 24 -11.05 -2.60 -15.32
C ILE A 24 -11.20 -4.12 -15.32
N ASP A 25 -10.40 -4.78 -16.15
CA ASP A 25 -10.40 -6.25 -16.25
C ASP A 25 -9.94 -6.88 -14.94
N SER A 26 -10.55 -8.02 -14.59
CA SER A 26 -10.22 -8.74 -13.36
C SER A 26 -8.75 -9.18 -13.30
N GLY A 27 -8.13 -9.41 -14.45
CA GLY A 27 -6.71 -9.76 -14.52
C GLY A 27 -5.78 -8.60 -14.16
N ASP A 28 -6.28 -7.36 -14.32
CA ASP A 28 -5.49 -6.15 -14.06
C ASP A 28 -5.66 -5.62 -12.64
N PHE A 29 -6.89 -5.64 -12.09
CA PHE A 29 -7.12 -4.96 -10.83
C PHE A 29 -6.39 -5.59 -9.63
N LYS A 30 -6.05 -6.89 -9.69
CA LYS A 30 -5.25 -7.51 -8.65
C LYS A 30 -3.90 -6.82 -8.47
N HIS A 31 -3.27 -6.38 -9.56
CA HIS A 31 -1.97 -5.71 -9.52
C HIS A 31 -2.07 -4.35 -8.82
N TYR A 32 -3.13 -3.59 -9.09
CA TYR A 32 -3.35 -2.30 -8.45
C TYR A 32 -3.58 -2.47 -6.95
N ILE A 33 -4.41 -3.44 -6.58
CA ILE A 33 -4.72 -3.71 -5.18
C ILE A 33 -3.49 -4.18 -4.42
N LEU A 34 -2.76 -5.14 -4.97
CA LEU A 34 -1.60 -5.72 -4.30
C LEU A 34 -0.46 -4.72 -4.18
N GLY A 35 -0.24 -3.89 -5.20
CA GLY A 35 0.77 -2.83 -5.15
C GLY A 35 0.47 -1.83 -4.05
N LEU A 36 -0.77 -1.34 -3.98
CA LEU A 36 -1.19 -0.40 -2.93
C LEU A 36 -1.16 -1.04 -1.54
N LEU A 37 -1.63 -2.29 -1.43
CA LEU A 37 -1.62 -3.02 -0.17
C LEU A 37 -0.18 -3.16 0.36
N PHE A 38 0.72 -3.59 -0.48
CA PHE A 38 2.11 -3.77 -0.11
C PHE A 38 2.75 -2.44 0.33
N TYR A 39 2.56 -1.40 -0.46
CA TYR A 39 3.08 -0.07 -0.13
C TYR A 39 2.46 0.45 1.18
N LYS A 40 1.14 0.30 1.35
CA LYS A 40 0.46 0.75 2.57
C LYS A 40 1.06 0.07 3.81
N ARG A 41 1.32 -1.24 3.72
CA ARG A 41 1.99 -1.98 4.80
C ARG A 41 3.38 -1.40 5.08
N LEU A 42 4.18 -1.15 4.04
CA LEU A 42 5.52 -0.58 4.21
C LEU A 42 5.45 0.78 4.89
N SER A 43 4.53 1.63 4.46
CA SER A 43 4.38 2.98 4.98
C SER A 43 3.91 2.95 6.45
N ASP A 44 2.95 2.10 6.78
CA ASP A 44 2.42 2.01 8.14
C ASP A 44 3.45 1.42 9.10
N VAL A 45 4.22 0.42 8.68
CA VAL A 45 5.29 -0.15 9.50
C VAL A 45 6.38 0.89 9.73
N PHE A 46 6.75 1.63 8.69
CA PHE A 46 7.74 2.70 8.82
C PHE A 46 7.27 3.77 9.82
N ASP A 47 6.01 4.17 9.75
CA ASP A 47 5.47 5.18 10.66
C ASP A 47 5.56 4.73 12.12
N GLU A 48 5.27 3.46 12.40
CA GLU A 48 5.41 2.91 13.74
C GLU A 48 6.86 2.96 14.23
N GLU A 49 7.80 2.56 13.37
CA GLU A 49 9.22 2.59 13.72
C GLU A 49 9.73 4.03 13.86
N PHE A 50 9.27 4.93 13.01
CA PHE A 50 9.62 6.35 13.10
C PHE A 50 9.17 6.94 14.44
N GLN A 51 7.96 6.64 14.88
CA GLN A 51 7.46 7.16 16.17
C GLN A 51 8.27 6.62 17.36
N LYS A 52 8.63 5.34 17.33
CA LYS A 52 9.48 4.76 18.38
C LYS A 52 10.85 5.42 18.40
N LEU A 53 11.46 5.60 17.24
CA LEU A 53 12.79 6.18 17.14
C LEU A 53 12.77 7.67 17.53
N LYS A 54 11.72 8.39 17.13
CA LYS A 54 11.52 9.79 17.48
C LYS A 54 11.50 9.99 18.99
N GLU A 55 10.84 9.10 19.72
CA GLU A 55 10.80 9.15 21.19
C GLU A 55 12.17 8.89 21.81
N GLN A 56 13.01 8.10 21.15
CA GLN A 56 14.33 7.75 21.68
C GLN A 56 15.39 8.79 21.35
N VAL A 57 15.42 9.33 20.13
CA VAL A 57 16.53 10.16 19.64
C VAL A 57 16.09 11.52 19.09
N GLY A 58 14.79 11.81 19.07
CA GLY A 58 14.26 13.06 18.54
C GLY A 58 13.94 12.97 17.05
N GLU A 59 13.16 13.94 16.58
CA GLU A 59 12.61 13.95 15.23
C GLU A 59 13.70 14.08 14.17
N GLU A 60 14.69 14.94 14.39
CA GLU A 60 15.75 15.17 13.41
C GLU A 60 16.56 13.91 13.15
N LEU A 61 17.02 13.24 14.21
CA LEU A 61 17.78 12.01 14.07
C LEU A 61 16.92 10.86 13.55
N ALA A 62 15.64 10.84 13.90
CA ALA A 62 14.72 9.81 13.40
C ALA A 62 14.54 9.87 11.88
N GLY A 63 14.88 10.99 11.24
CA GLY A 63 14.86 11.11 9.78
C GLY A 63 16.06 10.48 9.07
N ASP A 64 17.05 10.00 9.81
CA ASP A 64 18.26 9.40 9.22
C ASP A 64 17.96 7.99 8.71
N LYS A 65 18.02 7.79 7.39
CA LYS A 65 17.79 6.52 6.73
C LYS A 65 18.63 5.38 7.33
N ASN A 66 19.86 5.68 7.76
CA ASN A 66 20.79 4.66 8.24
C ASN A 66 20.34 4.01 9.56
N LEU A 67 19.36 4.61 10.26
CA LEU A 67 18.82 4.06 11.48
C LEU A 67 17.72 3.00 11.27
N TYR A 68 17.36 2.72 10.01
CA TYR A 68 16.27 1.80 9.66
C TYR A 68 16.82 0.56 8.97
N ALA A 69 17.46 -0.32 9.74
CA ALA A 69 18.05 -1.55 9.17
C ALA A 69 17.00 -2.63 8.91
N ASP A 70 15.97 -2.70 9.73
CA ASP A 70 15.01 -3.81 9.74
C ASP A 70 13.70 -3.51 9.00
N VAL A 71 13.50 -2.26 8.58
CA VAL A 71 12.29 -1.86 7.84
C VAL A 71 12.69 -1.13 6.59
N PHE A 72 11.76 -1.06 5.63
CA PHE A 72 11.96 -0.27 4.42
C PHE A 72 11.78 1.20 4.76
N PHE A 73 12.69 2.03 4.27
CA PHE A 73 12.67 3.46 4.51
C PHE A 73 11.67 4.16 3.59
N ILE A 74 10.86 5.06 4.15
CA ILE A 74 9.92 5.87 3.36
C ILE A 74 10.43 7.32 3.35
N PRO A 75 10.90 7.83 2.20
CA PRO A 75 11.40 9.21 2.13
C PRO A 75 10.33 10.25 2.40
N ALA A 76 10.76 11.46 2.76
CA ALA A 76 9.84 12.59 2.92
C ALA A 76 9.06 12.82 1.62
N GLY A 77 7.77 13.09 1.73
CA GLY A 77 6.90 13.28 0.58
C GLY A 77 6.36 12.00 -0.03
N CYS A 78 6.77 10.83 0.49
CA CYS A 78 6.37 9.52 -0.03
C CYS A 78 5.55 8.71 0.95
N HIS A 79 5.04 9.33 2.00
CA HIS A 79 4.22 8.67 3.01
C HIS A 79 2.78 8.50 2.54
N TRP A 80 2.04 7.61 3.20
CA TRP A 80 0.64 7.37 2.85
C TRP A 80 -0.18 8.66 2.84
N ASN A 81 0.04 9.54 3.81
CA ASN A 81 -0.69 10.81 3.88
C ASN A 81 -0.43 11.71 2.66
N ASP A 82 0.74 11.61 2.04
CA ASP A 82 1.05 12.38 0.84
C ASP A 82 0.20 11.94 -0.35
N ILE A 83 -0.08 10.64 -0.44
CA ILE A 83 -1.00 10.11 -1.45
C ILE A 83 -2.44 10.49 -1.09
N LEU A 84 -2.82 10.29 0.16
CA LEU A 84 -4.18 10.52 0.65
C LEU A 84 -4.62 11.97 0.44
N SER A 85 -3.70 12.91 0.60
CA SER A 85 -3.99 14.35 0.45
C SER A 85 -3.98 14.83 -1.00
N THR A 86 -3.66 13.96 -1.95
CA THR A 86 -3.63 14.30 -3.38
C THR A 86 -5.05 14.20 -3.94
N SER A 87 -5.55 15.29 -4.56
CA SER A 87 -6.93 15.35 -5.05
C SER A 87 -7.04 15.15 -6.56
N THR A 88 -5.97 15.41 -7.32
CA THR A 88 -5.94 15.26 -8.77
C THR A 88 -4.66 14.54 -9.18
N ASN A 89 -4.69 13.86 -10.33
CA ASN A 89 -3.55 13.10 -10.85
C ASN A 89 -2.99 12.15 -9.80
N ILE A 90 -3.88 11.44 -9.13
CA ILE A 90 -3.54 10.56 -8.02
C ILE A 90 -2.64 9.42 -8.50
N GLY A 91 -2.92 8.88 -9.69
CA GLY A 91 -2.10 7.81 -10.27
C GLY A 91 -0.67 8.23 -10.52
N ALA A 92 -0.48 9.46 -11.03
CA ALA A 92 0.87 10.00 -11.25
C ALA A 92 1.61 10.16 -9.92
N LYS A 93 0.92 10.62 -8.89
CA LYS A 93 1.51 10.73 -7.54
C LYS A 93 1.93 9.37 -7.01
N ILE A 94 1.09 8.35 -7.17
CA ILE A 94 1.42 6.99 -6.73
C ILE A 94 2.65 6.47 -7.48
N ASN A 95 2.72 6.67 -8.80
CA ASN A 95 3.88 6.26 -9.59
C ASN A 95 5.16 6.93 -9.08
N ASP A 96 5.11 8.22 -8.80
CA ASP A 96 6.26 8.98 -8.29
C ASP A 96 6.70 8.46 -6.92
N VAL A 97 5.74 8.24 -6.02
CA VAL A 97 6.02 7.72 -4.68
C VAL A 97 6.65 6.33 -4.76
N PHE A 98 6.09 5.45 -5.58
CA PHE A 98 6.62 4.10 -5.73
C PHE A 98 8.04 4.10 -6.29
N ALA A 99 8.31 4.98 -7.26
CA ALA A 99 9.66 5.12 -7.83
C ALA A 99 10.66 5.60 -6.78
N GLU A 100 10.29 6.59 -5.98
CA GLU A 100 11.16 7.12 -4.93
C GLU A 100 11.41 6.11 -3.81
N VAL A 101 10.37 5.39 -3.39
CA VAL A 101 10.51 4.35 -2.36
C VAL A 101 11.41 3.21 -2.87
N THR A 102 11.24 2.81 -4.12
CA THR A 102 12.08 1.79 -4.75
C THR A 102 13.55 2.23 -4.76
N ARG A 103 13.79 3.47 -5.16
CA ARG A 103 15.15 4.03 -5.23
C ARG A 103 15.79 4.11 -3.84
N ALA A 104 15.04 4.55 -2.85
CA ALA A 104 15.54 4.70 -1.49
C ALA A 104 15.92 3.37 -0.86
N ASN A 105 15.36 2.27 -1.34
CA ASN A 105 15.59 0.93 -0.79
C ASN A 105 16.28 -0.01 -1.77
N ALA A 106 16.89 0.54 -2.83
CA ALA A 106 17.53 -0.27 -3.85
C ALA A 106 18.65 -1.14 -3.27
N PRO A 107 18.82 -2.37 -3.75
CA PRO A 107 18.02 -3.06 -4.78
C PRO A 107 16.84 -3.89 -4.23
N ARG A 108 16.52 -3.77 -2.95
CA ARG A 108 15.58 -4.67 -2.23
C ARG A 108 14.16 -4.64 -2.78
N LEU A 109 13.72 -3.50 -3.32
CA LEU A 109 12.35 -3.35 -3.86
C LEU A 109 12.30 -3.30 -5.38
N ASP A 110 13.42 -3.51 -6.05
CA ASP A 110 13.46 -3.46 -7.51
C ASP A 110 12.50 -4.48 -8.10
N GLY A 111 11.66 -4.05 -9.03
CA GLY A 111 10.71 -4.91 -9.71
C GLY A 111 9.47 -5.28 -8.91
N ILE A 112 9.25 -4.69 -7.74
CA ILE A 112 8.09 -4.99 -6.89
C ILE A 112 7.03 -3.91 -7.01
N LEU A 113 7.39 -2.65 -6.75
CA LEU A 113 6.44 -1.53 -6.80
C LEU A 113 6.36 -0.88 -8.17
N ASP A 114 7.37 -1.01 -8.98
CA ASP A 114 7.52 -0.26 -10.23
C ASP A 114 6.98 -0.99 -11.47
N LYS A 115 6.26 -2.09 -11.30
CA LYS A 115 5.74 -2.89 -12.42
C LYS A 115 4.40 -2.41 -12.96
N ILE A 116 3.73 -1.51 -12.25
CA ILE A 116 2.36 -1.13 -12.58
C ILE A 116 2.29 0.37 -12.82
N ASP A 117 1.60 0.75 -13.90
CA ASP A 117 1.35 2.16 -14.19
C ASP A 117 -0.01 2.56 -13.61
N PHE A 118 0.03 3.28 -12.49
CA PHE A 118 -1.19 3.77 -11.83
C PHE A 118 -1.78 4.99 -12.56
N ASN A 119 -1.05 5.55 -13.52
CA ASN A 119 -1.51 6.72 -14.26
C ASN A 119 -2.11 6.38 -15.63
N ASP A 120 -2.49 5.14 -15.85
CA ASP A 120 -3.17 4.73 -17.09
C ASP A 120 -4.65 5.12 -16.99
N LYS A 121 -4.97 6.29 -17.56
CA LYS A 121 -6.32 6.86 -17.49
C LYS A 121 -7.35 6.05 -18.27
N ASP A 122 -6.91 5.23 -19.23
CA ASP A 122 -7.80 4.34 -19.96
C ASP A 122 -8.31 3.20 -19.07
N LYS A 123 -7.52 2.82 -18.06
CA LYS A 123 -7.87 1.75 -17.14
C LYS A 123 -8.48 2.27 -15.84
N LEU A 124 -7.98 3.41 -15.33
CA LEU A 124 -8.34 3.83 -13.98
C LEU A 124 -8.43 5.36 -13.90
N SER A 125 -9.64 5.86 -13.66
CA SER A 125 -9.89 7.29 -13.50
C SER A 125 -9.41 7.80 -12.15
N ASP A 126 -9.25 9.12 -12.01
CA ASP A 126 -8.94 9.75 -10.72
C ASP A 126 -10.02 9.45 -9.67
N ALA A 127 -11.30 9.41 -10.09
CA ALA A 127 -12.39 9.11 -9.17
C ALA A 127 -12.26 7.69 -8.59
N ALA A 128 -11.95 6.71 -9.44
CA ALA A 128 -11.76 5.33 -8.99
C ALA A 128 -10.51 5.20 -8.11
N MET A 129 -9.42 5.91 -8.46
CA MET A 129 -8.21 5.94 -7.63
C MET A 129 -8.50 6.54 -6.27
N SER A 130 -9.24 7.64 -6.23
CA SER A 130 -9.61 8.30 -4.98
C SER A 130 -10.42 7.36 -4.08
N ASP A 131 -11.40 6.67 -4.67
CA ASP A 131 -12.21 5.69 -3.92
C ASP A 131 -11.35 4.58 -3.35
N LEU A 132 -10.39 4.08 -4.13
CA LEU A 132 -9.50 3.01 -3.70
C LEU A 132 -8.58 3.47 -2.57
N VAL A 133 -7.98 4.65 -2.70
CA VAL A 133 -7.10 5.21 -1.66
C VAL A 133 -7.87 5.44 -0.38
N ASN A 134 -9.07 6.02 -0.47
CA ASN A 134 -9.91 6.27 0.70
C ASN A 134 -10.32 4.96 1.39
N HIS A 135 -10.59 3.92 0.60
CA HIS A 135 -10.91 2.62 1.16
C HIS A 135 -9.71 2.04 1.93
N PHE A 136 -8.51 2.08 1.33
CA PHE A 136 -7.31 1.58 2.01
C PHE A 136 -6.98 2.37 3.27
N ASN A 137 -7.45 3.59 3.39
CA ASN A 137 -7.23 4.41 4.58
C ASN A 137 -8.06 3.98 5.80
N ILE A 138 -9.00 3.06 5.63
CA ILE A 138 -9.87 2.61 6.73
C ILE A 138 -9.06 1.92 7.84
N HIS A 139 -8.06 1.14 7.48
CA HIS A 139 -7.24 0.41 8.44
C HIS A 139 -5.77 0.78 8.35
N LYS A 140 -5.10 0.78 9.49
CA LYS A 140 -3.64 0.81 9.53
C LYS A 140 -3.13 -0.64 9.46
N LEU A 141 -2.07 -0.84 8.70
CA LEU A 141 -1.55 -2.18 8.40
C LEU A 141 -0.17 -2.43 9.05
N GLY A 142 0.18 -1.64 10.07
CA GLY A 142 1.44 -1.82 10.78
C GLY A 142 1.41 -3.02 11.72
N ASN A 143 2.55 -3.30 12.32
CA ASN A 143 2.73 -4.45 13.22
C ASN A 143 1.86 -4.39 14.47
N GLU A 144 1.42 -3.19 14.87
CA GLU A 144 0.53 -3.02 16.02
C GLU A 144 -0.88 -3.54 15.74
N PHE A 145 -1.26 -3.68 14.47
CA PHE A 145 -2.63 -4.03 14.06
C PHE A 145 -2.74 -5.40 13.41
N ILE A 146 -1.74 -5.81 12.61
CA ILE A 146 -1.73 -7.11 11.95
C ILE A 146 -0.31 -7.69 11.98
N THR A 147 -0.23 -9.01 11.83
CA THR A 147 1.06 -9.69 11.65
C THR A 147 1.35 -9.87 10.17
N GLY A 148 2.62 -10.12 9.84
CA GLY A 148 2.98 -10.46 8.47
C GLY A 148 2.31 -11.73 7.98
N ASP A 149 2.12 -12.71 8.85
CA ASP A 149 1.44 -13.97 8.50
C ASP A 149 -0.03 -13.74 8.15
N MET A 150 -0.72 -12.88 8.89
CA MET A 150 -2.11 -12.51 8.59
C MET A 150 -2.22 -11.86 7.22
N LEU A 151 -1.27 -10.96 6.91
CA LEU A 151 -1.26 -10.29 5.62
C LEU A 151 -1.01 -11.27 4.48
N GLY A 152 -0.09 -12.23 4.68
CA GLY A 152 0.17 -13.27 3.70
C GLY A 152 -1.04 -14.16 3.44
N ASP A 153 -1.74 -14.55 4.49
CA ASP A 153 -2.96 -15.36 4.37
C ASP A 153 -4.06 -14.60 3.62
N ALA A 154 -4.22 -13.31 3.92
CA ALA A 154 -5.21 -12.49 3.24
C ALA A 154 -4.87 -12.29 1.77
N TYR A 155 -3.58 -12.14 1.46
CA TYR A 155 -3.09 -12.07 0.09
C TYR A 155 -3.45 -13.34 -0.69
N GLU A 156 -3.18 -14.52 -0.11
CA GLU A 156 -3.50 -15.80 -0.76
C GLU A 156 -5.00 -15.96 -0.96
N TYR A 157 -5.79 -15.56 0.02
CA TYR A 157 -7.25 -15.55 -0.10
C TYR A 157 -7.70 -14.71 -1.30
N LEU A 158 -7.15 -13.50 -1.42
CA LEU A 158 -7.51 -12.59 -2.51
C LEU A 158 -7.13 -13.17 -3.87
N ILE A 159 -5.95 -13.75 -3.99
CA ILE A 159 -5.48 -14.38 -5.23
C ILE A 159 -6.41 -15.51 -5.64
N ALA A 160 -6.84 -16.34 -4.70
CA ALA A 160 -7.78 -17.43 -4.98
C ALA A 160 -9.13 -16.91 -5.49
N GLN A 161 -9.63 -15.81 -4.91
CA GLN A 161 -10.86 -15.18 -5.37
C GLN A 161 -10.72 -14.60 -6.77
N PHE A 162 -9.58 -14.00 -7.09
CA PHE A 162 -9.33 -13.49 -8.44
C PHE A 162 -9.24 -14.62 -9.46
N ALA A 163 -8.68 -15.75 -9.10
CA ALA A 163 -8.63 -16.92 -9.98
C ALA A 163 -10.04 -17.42 -10.31
N ASP A 164 -10.92 -17.46 -9.30
CA ASP A 164 -12.32 -17.83 -9.50
C ASP A 164 -13.03 -16.84 -10.42
N ASP A 165 -12.84 -15.54 -10.20
CA ASP A 165 -13.44 -14.50 -11.04
C ASP A 165 -12.94 -14.59 -12.50
N ALA A 166 -11.65 -14.84 -12.69
CA ALA A 166 -11.08 -14.96 -14.03
C ALA A 166 -11.57 -16.20 -14.76
N GLY A 167 -11.94 -17.24 -14.04
CA GLY A 167 -12.51 -18.47 -14.60
C GLY A 167 -13.95 -18.37 -15.03
N LYS A 168 -14.58 -17.26 -14.73
CA LYS A 168 -15.97 -16.99 -15.13
C LYS A 168 -16.02 -16.09 -16.35
#